data_4397bb290782c42d1966fd1348420e1a
#
_entry.id   4397bb290782c42d1966fd1348420e1a
#
_cell.length_a   1.000
_cell.length_b   1.000
_cell.length_c   1.000
_cell.angle_alpha   90.00
_cell.angle_beta   90.00
_cell.angle_gamma   90.00
#
_symmetry.space_group_name_H-M   'P 1'
#
loop_
_entity.id
_entity.type
_entity.pdbx_description
1 polymer ?
#
loop_
_entity_poly.entity_id
_entity_poly.type
_entity_poly.pdbx_seq_one_letter_code
_entity_poly.pdbx_strand_id
1 'polypeptide(L)'
;MRTLLSWSTGKDSAWSLKVLRQRRDIEVIGLVTTINSVFGRVAMHGVRRALAEAQAQAAGLPLHWLEIPHPCPNDAYEHVMGTFVQQQVAAGVAAMAFGDLFLEDIRRYRETRLAGTGITPLFPLWGIETERLAREMIAGGLEAYVTCIDPQKLPARLAGRRFDAALLAELPPGVDPCAENGEFHTFACAGPMFRSPIAVDIGNVVKRDGFVFCDLLPAGGAPNKAAIRASAAAPIGAKPPARGHEHAHRVVSLIASATEIVCALGCQSRLVGRSHECDYPPEVLQLPALTAPKFKVEGASADIHERVSAIVRDGLSVYRVDGEALRALEPDVIVTQDHCEVCAVSLADVEAATCSWTGRPAEIVSLRPGSLADVWRDIARVARALHVPDAGERVLAAMQVRLAAVRKAIAGRPRPRVAFIEWVDPLMAGGNWMPELIDMAGGHDLFGEAGQHSDWMTWDQLLAADPEVIVVAPCGYGLARCLEELPVLQARPGWSNITAVQRKRVYFADGNAYFNRPGPRLADSAELLAELLHPEVAGRQYEGAAWLNGFSSPASAGVGLD
;
A
#
# COMPACT_ATOMS: atom_id res chain seq x y z
N MET A 1 8.08 27.84 31.82
CA MET A 1 8.72 27.55 30.50
C MET A 1 7.63 27.45 29.46
N ARG A 2 7.61 28.32 28.44
CA ARG A 2 6.62 28.31 27.38
C ARG A 2 6.86 27.10 26.46
N THR A 3 5.89 26.21 26.40
CA THR A 3 6.04 24.86 25.82
C THR A 3 4.99 24.60 24.76
N LEU A 4 5.39 24.06 23.62
CA LEU A 4 4.50 23.45 22.64
C LEU A 4 4.41 21.95 22.91
N LEU A 5 3.26 21.33 22.62
CA LEU A 5 3.06 19.90 22.73
C LEU A 5 2.84 19.29 21.35
N SER A 6 3.66 18.30 21.00
CA SER A 6 3.43 17.46 19.82
C SER A 6 2.13 16.68 19.99
N TRP A 7 1.19 16.88 19.05
CA TRP A 7 -0.19 16.43 19.18
C TRP A 7 -0.55 15.40 18.09
N SER A 8 -0.54 14.15 18.48
CA SER A 8 -0.91 13.04 17.60
C SER A 8 -2.41 12.75 17.57
N THR A 9 -3.22 13.47 18.37
CA THR A 9 -4.65 13.20 18.66
C THR A 9 -4.91 11.96 19.54
N GLY A 10 -3.89 11.15 19.79
CA GLY A 10 -3.99 9.92 20.57
C GLY A 10 -3.97 10.12 22.10
N LYS A 11 -4.16 9.02 22.80
CA LYS A 11 -4.21 8.96 24.26
C LYS A 11 -2.94 9.51 24.94
N ASP A 12 -1.75 9.24 24.36
CA ASP A 12 -0.46 9.59 24.98
C ASP A 12 -0.20 11.10 24.91
N SER A 13 -0.44 11.72 23.76
CA SER A 13 -0.37 13.18 23.62
C SER A 13 -1.43 13.88 24.52
N ALA A 14 -2.64 13.32 24.59
CA ALA A 14 -3.70 13.85 25.44
C ALA A 14 -3.32 13.75 26.94
N TRP A 15 -2.80 12.61 27.37
CA TRP A 15 -2.38 12.43 28.76
C TRP A 15 -1.14 13.28 29.11
N SER A 16 -0.22 13.45 28.16
CA SER A 16 0.90 14.38 28.30
C SER A 16 0.43 15.80 28.61
N LEU A 17 -0.63 16.28 27.96
CA LEU A 17 -1.20 17.59 28.26
C LEU A 17 -1.69 17.70 29.72
N LYS A 18 -2.37 16.66 30.20
CA LYS A 18 -2.81 16.62 31.62
C LYS A 18 -1.62 16.68 32.59
N VAL A 19 -0.56 15.90 32.34
CA VAL A 19 0.64 15.85 33.18
C VAL A 19 1.39 17.20 33.16
N LEU A 20 1.57 17.78 31.97
CA LEU A 20 2.24 19.07 31.83
C LEU A 20 1.49 20.22 32.55
N ARG A 21 0.15 20.21 32.52
CA ARG A 21 -0.68 21.22 33.22
C ARG A 21 -0.59 21.14 34.75
N GLN A 22 -0.14 20.05 35.30
CA GLN A 22 0.09 19.90 36.73
C GLN A 22 1.45 20.48 37.16
N ARG A 23 2.34 20.75 36.23
CA ARG A 23 3.66 21.32 36.48
C ARG A 23 3.60 22.84 36.52
N ARG A 24 4.10 23.44 37.64
CA ARG A 24 4.10 24.90 37.83
C ARG A 24 5.16 25.63 36.99
N ASP A 25 6.19 24.93 36.57
CA ASP A 25 7.32 25.44 35.78
C ASP A 25 7.05 25.41 34.26
N ILE A 26 5.95 24.82 33.84
CA ILE A 26 5.57 24.64 32.41
C ILE A 26 4.25 25.36 32.12
N GLU A 27 4.24 26.10 31.01
CA GLU A 27 3.07 26.70 30.43
C GLU A 27 2.89 26.13 29.02
N VAL A 28 1.90 25.26 28.82
CA VAL A 28 1.57 24.75 27.48
C VAL A 28 0.80 25.83 26.73
N ILE A 29 1.40 26.38 25.70
CA ILE A 29 0.87 27.52 24.94
C ILE A 29 0.23 27.13 23.61
N GLY A 30 0.43 25.92 23.13
CA GLY A 30 -0.12 25.42 21.87
C GLY A 30 0.15 23.96 21.62
N LEU A 31 -0.59 23.42 20.69
CA LEU A 31 -0.47 22.08 20.16
C LEU A 31 0.13 22.13 18.76
N VAL A 32 0.95 21.15 18.41
CA VAL A 32 1.60 21.05 17.08
C VAL A 32 1.29 19.69 16.51
N THR A 33 0.68 19.64 15.34
CA THR A 33 0.37 18.38 14.66
C THR A 33 0.80 18.42 13.21
N THR A 34 1.27 17.29 12.72
CA THR A 34 1.52 17.10 11.30
C THR A 34 0.24 16.66 10.62
N ILE A 35 -0.12 17.34 9.56
CA ILE A 35 -1.23 16.95 8.70
C ILE A 35 -0.68 16.63 7.33
N ASN A 36 -1.11 15.50 6.82
CA ASN A 36 -0.90 15.20 5.43
C ASN A 36 -1.74 16.16 4.60
N SER A 37 -1.10 17.02 3.81
CA SER A 37 -1.77 18.03 2.98
C SER A 37 -2.75 17.41 1.98
N VAL A 38 -2.53 16.15 1.61
CA VAL A 38 -3.31 15.40 0.63
C VAL A 38 -4.58 14.81 1.24
N PHE A 39 -4.48 14.20 2.43
CA PHE A 39 -5.63 13.48 3.02
C PHE A 39 -6.46 14.35 3.95
N GLY A 40 -5.96 15.51 4.34
CA GLY A 40 -6.60 16.32 5.38
C GLY A 40 -6.76 15.57 6.70
N ARG A 41 -5.85 14.60 6.96
CA ARG A 41 -5.85 13.75 8.14
C ARG A 41 -4.53 13.87 8.90
N VAL A 42 -4.61 13.75 10.21
CA VAL A 42 -3.43 13.69 11.08
C VAL A 42 -2.60 12.47 10.69
N ALA A 43 -1.32 12.67 10.48
CA ALA A 43 -0.37 11.63 10.09
C ALA A 43 -0.41 10.46 11.10
N MET A 44 -0.22 9.23 10.63
CA MET A 44 -0.23 7.97 11.38
C MET A 44 -1.59 7.59 12.02
N HIS A 45 -2.31 8.53 12.62
CA HIS A 45 -3.56 8.26 13.34
C HIS A 45 -4.80 8.21 12.45
N GLY A 46 -4.70 8.70 11.22
CA GLY A 46 -5.82 8.72 10.25
C GLY A 46 -7.00 9.60 10.65
N VAL A 47 -6.85 10.43 11.69
CA VAL A 47 -7.90 11.25 12.27
C VAL A 47 -8.22 12.46 11.36
N ARG A 48 -9.48 12.75 11.17
CA ARG A 48 -9.96 13.88 10.36
C ARG A 48 -9.52 15.21 10.95
N ARG A 49 -9.17 16.18 10.11
CA ARG A 49 -8.80 17.56 10.50
C ARG A 49 -9.81 18.17 11.47
N ALA A 50 -11.10 18.07 11.16
CA ALA A 50 -12.17 18.62 12.01
C ALA A 50 -12.18 18.05 13.45
N LEU A 51 -11.79 16.79 13.63
CA LEU A 51 -11.72 16.17 14.96
C LEU A 51 -10.48 16.64 15.74
N ALA A 52 -9.34 16.84 15.07
CA ALA A 52 -8.16 17.42 15.72
C ALA A 52 -8.39 18.90 16.12
N GLU A 53 -9.11 19.65 15.28
CA GLU A 53 -9.55 21.02 15.62
C GLU A 53 -10.51 21.03 16.83
N ALA A 54 -11.45 20.10 16.86
CA ALA A 54 -12.36 19.94 18.01
C ALA A 54 -11.60 19.61 19.30
N GLN A 55 -10.55 18.76 19.23
CA GLN A 55 -9.68 18.50 20.40
C GLN A 55 -8.94 19.75 20.86
N ALA A 56 -8.36 20.52 19.95
CA ALA A 56 -7.64 21.74 20.27
C ALA A 56 -8.59 22.78 20.94
N GLN A 57 -9.81 22.91 20.39
CA GLN A 57 -10.84 23.75 21.00
C GLN A 57 -11.24 23.25 22.39
N ALA A 58 -11.47 21.96 22.57
CA ALA A 58 -11.79 21.37 23.86
C ALA A 58 -10.63 21.51 24.86
N ALA A 59 -9.38 21.41 24.39
CA ALA A 59 -8.19 21.68 25.19
C ALA A 59 -8.03 23.18 25.52
N GLY A 60 -8.66 24.08 24.74
CA GLY A 60 -8.51 25.54 24.89
C GLY A 60 -7.12 26.02 24.51
N LEU A 61 -6.50 25.41 23.51
CA LEU A 61 -5.16 25.72 23.02
C LEU A 61 -5.18 25.92 21.50
N PRO A 62 -4.35 26.83 20.96
CA PRO A 62 -4.17 26.96 19.52
C PRO A 62 -3.53 25.67 18.96
N LEU A 63 -3.91 25.30 17.74
CA LEU A 63 -3.35 24.18 17.01
C LEU A 63 -2.53 24.68 15.81
N HIS A 64 -1.24 24.40 15.85
CA HIS A 64 -0.33 24.67 14.74
C HIS A 64 -0.31 23.46 13.80
N TRP A 65 -0.70 23.69 12.57
CA TRP A 65 -0.66 22.71 11.51
C TRP A 65 0.70 22.75 10.81
N LEU A 66 1.41 21.63 10.83
CA LEU A 66 2.57 21.44 9.97
C LEU A 66 2.11 20.61 8.78
N GLU A 67 1.87 21.30 7.69
CA GLU A 67 1.50 20.65 6.44
C GLU A 67 2.75 19.97 5.88
N ILE A 68 2.73 18.66 5.89
CA ILE A 68 3.77 17.85 5.27
C ILE A 68 3.27 17.33 3.93
N PRO A 69 4.11 17.39 2.90
CA PRO A 69 3.77 16.80 1.61
C PRO A 69 3.54 15.29 1.78
N HIS A 70 2.82 14.72 0.87
CA HIS A 70 2.75 13.28 0.76
C HIS A 70 3.19 12.86 -0.64
N PRO A 71 4.18 11.99 -0.73
CA PRO A 71 5.04 11.48 0.35
C PRO A 71 5.91 12.60 0.93
N CYS A 72 6.29 12.45 2.19
CA CYS A 72 7.14 13.40 2.88
C CYS A 72 8.57 12.85 2.95
N PRO A 73 9.50 13.24 2.05
CA PRO A 73 10.90 12.91 2.20
C PRO A 73 11.45 13.48 3.52
N ASN A 74 12.44 12.79 4.13
CA ASN A 74 13.02 13.23 5.39
C ASN A 74 13.52 14.69 5.33
N ASP A 75 14.15 15.10 4.24
CA ASP A 75 14.61 16.46 4.03
C ASP A 75 13.47 17.49 3.98
N ALA A 76 12.34 17.14 3.35
CA ALA A 76 11.16 18.00 3.34
C ALA A 76 10.52 18.08 4.73
N TYR A 77 10.41 16.97 5.45
CA TYR A 77 9.95 16.96 6.85
C TYR A 77 10.87 17.80 7.74
N GLU A 78 12.18 17.60 7.61
CA GLU A 78 13.18 18.35 8.36
C GLU A 78 13.16 19.84 8.05
N HIS A 79 12.95 20.20 6.79
CA HIS A 79 12.82 21.59 6.39
C HIS A 79 11.58 22.25 7.01
N VAL A 80 10.42 21.60 6.94
CA VAL A 80 9.17 22.09 7.54
C VAL A 80 9.31 22.22 9.06
N MET A 81 9.83 21.18 9.72
CA MET A 81 10.06 21.18 11.15
C MET A 81 11.11 22.21 11.58
N GLY A 82 12.22 22.27 10.87
CA GLY A 82 13.30 23.23 11.16
C GLY A 82 12.83 24.68 11.02
N THR A 83 12.11 25.01 9.95
CA THR A 83 11.52 26.34 9.75
C THR A 83 10.54 26.69 10.87
N PHE A 84 9.65 25.75 11.21
CA PHE A 84 8.71 25.91 12.33
C PHE A 84 9.44 26.15 13.65
N VAL A 85 10.42 25.32 13.98
CA VAL A 85 11.22 25.45 15.23
C VAL A 85 11.88 26.83 15.30
N GLN A 86 12.50 27.32 14.24
CA GLN A 86 13.11 28.66 14.21
C GLN A 86 12.07 29.76 14.47
N GLN A 87 10.90 29.68 13.86
CA GLN A 87 9.81 30.64 14.09
C GLN A 87 9.34 30.61 15.53
N GLN A 88 9.23 29.41 16.14
CA GLN A 88 8.78 29.28 17.53
C GLN A 88 9.82 29.78 18.53
N VAL A 89 11.10 29.55 18.27
CA VAL A 89 12.19 30.16 19.06
C VAL A 89 12.10 31.68 19.05
N ALA A 90 11.93 32.28 17.87
CA ALA A 90 11.73 33.73 17.73
C ALA A 90 10.48 34.25 18.46
N ALA A 91 9.44 33.41 18.58
CA ALA A 91 8.23 33.69 19.35
C ALA A 91 8.36 33.42 20.86
N GLY A 92 9.56 33.05 21.35
CA GLY A 92 9.87 32.85 22.75
C GLY A 92 9.40 31.51 23.31
N VAL A 93 9.22 30.50 22.46
CA VAL A 93 9.02 29.10 22.88
C VAL A 93 10.35 28.56 23.40
N ALA A 94 10.33 27.94 24.57
CA ALA A 94 11.52 27.41 25.23
C ALA A 94 11.58 25.86 25.26
N ALA A 95 10.45 25.20 25.05
CA ALA A 95 10.41 23.74 25.08
C ALA A 95 9.36 23.16 24.08
N MET A 96 9.60 21.92 23.71
CA MET A 96 8.65 21.10 22.97
C MET A 96 8.50 19.75 23.65
N ALA A 97 7.26 19.38 23.97
CA ALA A 97 6.95 18.13 24.65
C ALA A 97 6.44 17.06 23.68
N PHE A 98 6.75 15.80 23.97
CA PHE A 98 6.40 14.63 23.16
C PHE A 98 5.78 13.56 24.06
N GLY A 99 4.84 12.79 23.51
CA GLY A 99 4.15 11.71 24.22
C GLY A 99 4.86 10.36 24.16
N ASP A 100 6.12 10.32 23.78
CA ASP A 100 6.91 9.08 23.64
C ASP A 100 7.16 8.45 25.05
N LEU A 101 7.10 7.10 25.16
CA LEU A 101 7.08 6.39 26.44
C LEU A 101 8.42 5.71 26.77
N PHE A 102 9.02 4.94 25.86
CA PHE A 102 10.25 4.18 26.12
C PHE A 102 11.12 3.90 24.89
N LEU A 103 10.72 4.30 23.68
CA LEU A 103 11.52 4.06 22.47
C LEU A 103 12.73 5.01 22.42
N GLU A 104 13.90 4.51 22.87
CA GLU A 104 15.12 5.32 22.98
C GLU A 104 15.59 5.94 21.68
N ASP A 105 15.43 5.23 20.54
CA ASP A 105 15.84 5.74 19.24
C ASP A 105 14.99 6.94 18.82
N ILE A 106 13.67 6.89 19.08
CA ILE A 106 12.76 8.01 18.83
C ILE A 106 13.13 9.21 19.69
N ARG A 107 13.36 8.98 21.00
CA ARG A 107 13.80 10.03 21.91
C ARG A 107 15.10 10.66 21.45
N ARG A 108 16.12 9.86 21.13
CA ARG A 108 17.43 10.31 20.65
C ARG A 108 17.30 11.11 19.36
N TYR A 109 16.44 10.67 18.43
CA TYR A 109 16.13 11.42 17.23
C TYR A 109 15.61 12.82 17.55
N ARG A 110 14.61 12.95 18.45
CA ARG A 110 14.04 14.24 18.84
C ARG A 110 15.05 15.13 19.54
N GLU A 111 15.83 14.58 20.47
CA GLU A 111 16.90 15.28 21.18
C GLU A 111 17.97 15.81 20.20
N THR A 112 18.38 14.98 19.24
CA THR A 112 19.36 15.36 18.20
C THR A 112 18.83 16.48 17.31
N ARG A 113 17.56 16.41 16.88
CA ARG A 113 16.95 17.42 16.02
C ARG A 113 16.71 18.76 16.67
N LEU A 114 16.52 18.79 17.97
CA LEU A 114 16.34 20.02 18.76
C LEU A 114 17.66 20.53 19.34
N ALA A 115 18.73 19.76 19.28
CA ALA A 115 20.04 20.18 19.77
C ALA A 115 20.52 21.47 19.09
N GLY A 116 20.93 22.47 19.89
CA GLY A 116 21.41 23.75 19.40
C GLY A 116 20.34 24.72 18.89
N THR A 117 19.06 24.34 18.86
CA THR A 117 17.96 25.22 18.40
C THR A 117 17.50 26.21 19.46
N GLY A 118 17.77 25.98 20.75
CA GLY A 118 17.25 26.74 21.88
C GLY A 118 15.93 26.19 22.43
N ILE A 119 15.36 25.11 21.84
CA ILE A 119 14.19 24.41 22.38
C ILE A 119 14.61 23.16 23.15
N THR A 120 14.13 23.05 24.39
CA THR A 120 14.36 21.87 25.24
C THR A 120 13.30 20.79 24.94
N PRO A 121 13.66 19.56 24.52
CA PRO A 121 12.71 18.46 24.42
C PRO A 121 12.26 17.98 25.81
N LEU A 122 10.96 17.72 25.95
CA LEU A 122 10.36 17.21 27.19
C LEU A 122 9.59 15.92 26.90
N PHE A 123 9.74 14.93 27.79
CA PHE A 123 9.08 13.63 27.66
C PHE A 123 8.30 13.34 28.97
N PRO A 124 7.08 13.89 29.12
CA PRO A 124 6.37 13.86 30.42
C PRO A 124 5.92 12.46 30.86
N LEU A 125 5.86 11.49 29.96
CA LEU A 125 5.44 10.11 30.24
C LEU A 125 6.60 9.10 30.21
N TRP A 126 7.82 9.57 29.97
CA TRP A 126 8.98 8.70 29.77
C TRP A 126 9.28 7.79 30.94
N GLY A 127 9.49 6.49 30.65
CA GLY A 127 9.90 5.48 31.62
C GLY A 127 8.78 5.05 32.59
N ILE A 128 7.56 5.51 32.38
CA ILE A 128 6.40 5.01 33.14
C ILE A 128 6.05 3.62 32.57
N GLU A 129 5.91 2.63 33.45
CA GLU A 129 5.50 1.30 33.08
C GLU A 129 4.12 1.34 32.40
N THR A 130 4.02 0.76 31.17
CA THR A 130 2.91 1.02 30.26
C THR A 130 1.59 0.43 30.71
N GLU A 131 1.60 -0.71 31.41
CA GLU A 131 0.38 -1.29 31.98
C GLU A 131 -0.19 -0.38 33.08
N ARG A 132 0.68 0.14 33.94
CA ARG A 132 0.28 1.10 34.97
C ARG A 132 -0.24 2.39 34.34
N LEU A 133 0.46 2.92 33.34
CA LEU A 133 0.07 4.13 32.64
C LEU A 133 -1.30 3.99 31.95
N ALA A 134 -1.53 2.90 31.24
CA ALA A 134 -2.82 2.62 30.60
C ALA A 134 -3.98 2.58 31.62
N ARG A 135 -3.77 1.94 32.77
CA ARG A 135 -4.74 1.88 33.86
C ARG A 135 -4.97 3.26 34.51
N GLU A 136 -3.90 4.04 34.70
CA GLU A 136 -3.98 5.42 35.20
C GLU A 136 -4.77 6.33 34.24
N MET A 137 -4.58 6.20 32.93
CA MET A 137 -5.33 6.93 31.91
C MET A 137 -6.83 6.62 32.00
N ILE A 138 -7.19 5.34 32.05
CA ILE A 138 -8.59 4.89 32.13
C ILE A 138 -9.22 5.33 33.46
N ALA A 139 -8.56 5.07 34.58
CA ALA A 139 -9.05 5.45 35.91
C ALA A 139 -9.16 6.98 36.10
N GLY A 140 -8.28 7.74 35.44
CA GLY A 140 -8.28 9.20 35.42
C GLY A 140 -9.29 9.82 34.47
N GLY A 141 -10.16 9.03 33.83
CA GLY A 141 -11.27 9.49 33.01
C GLY A 141 -10.91 9.80 31.56
N LEU A 142 -9.75 9.34 31.06
CA LEU A 142 -9.48 9.38 29.63
C LEU A 142 -10.44 8.45 28.89
N GLU A 143 -11.09 8.97 27.85
CA GLU A 143 -11.87 8.20 26.90
C GLU A 143 -11.23 8.32 25.52
N ALA A 144 -10.96 7.19 24.89
CA ALA A 144 -10.39 7.14 23.56
C ALA A 144 -10.94 5.95 22.76
N TYR A 145 -10.89 6.04 21.45
CA TYR A 145 -11.26 4.96 20.52
C TYR A 145 -10.04 4.52 19.73
N VAL A 146 -9.92 3.23 19.46
CA VAL A 146 -8.90 2.66 18.58
C VAL A 146 -9.22 3.05 17.13
N THR A 147 -8.35 3.83 16.51
CA THR A 147 -8.54 4.34 15.14
C THR A 147 -7.73 3.58 14.10
N CYS A 148 -6.64 2.93 14.52
CA CYS A 148 -5.78 2.17 13.64
C CYS A 148 -5.25 0.94 14.37
N ILE A 149 -5.13 -0.18 13.69
CA ILE A 149 -4.58 -1.44 14.22
C ILE A 149 -3.61 -2.02 13.21
N ASP A 150 -2.48 -2.53 13.70
CA ASP A 150 -1.62 -3.46 12.98
C ASP A 150 -2.24 -4.88 13.05
N PRO A 151 -2.79 -5.40 11.95
CA PRO A 151 -3.45 -6.71 11.96
C PRO A 151 -2.51 -7.90 12.15
N GLN A 152 -1.20 -7.68 12.04
CA GLN A 152 -0.19 -8.70 12.34
C GLN A 152 -0.02 -8.90 13.86
N LYS A 153 -0.32 -7.85 14.65
CA LYS A 153 -0.18 -7.84 16.10
C LYS A 153 -1.51 -7.98 16.84
N LEU A 154 -2.59 -7.48 16.23
CA LEU A 154 -3.90 -7.41 16.88
C LEU A 154 -5.04 -7.81 15.93
N PRO A 155 -6.10 -8.48 16.45
CA PRO A 155 -7.29 -8.78 15.65
C PRO A 155 -8.00 -7.52 15.15
N ALA A 156 -8.34 -7.48 13.86
CA ALA A 156 -9.00 -6.35 13.19
C ALA A 156 -10.32 -5.90 13.88
N ARG A 157 -11.01 -6.82 14.59
CA ARG A 157 -12.26 -6.52 15.32
C ARG A 157 -12.08 -5.50 16.45
N LEU A 158 -10.84 -5.21 16.86
CA LEU A 158 -10.55 -4.22 17.89
C LEU A 158 -10.53 -2.78 17.35
N ALA A 159 -10.56 -2.58 16.03
CA ALA A 159 -10.74 -1.25 15.44
C ALA A 159 -12.12 -0.67 15.80
N GLY A 160 -12.15 0.58 16.22
CA GLY A 160 -13.36 1.24 16.71
C GLY A 160 -13.71 0.91 18.16
N ARG A 161 -12.99 0.01 18.83
CA ARG A 161 -13.20 -0.29 20.25
C ARG A 161 -12.77 0.89 21.13
N ARG A 162 -13.45 1.03 22.26
CA ARG A 162 -13.05 1.99 23.29
C ARG A 162 -11.78 1.51 23.98
N PHE A 163 -10.88 2.42 24.29
CA PHE A 163 -9.70 2.17 25.12
C PHE A 163 -10.15 2.11 26.58
N ASP A 164 -10.40 0.91 27.08
CA ASP A 164 -10.92 0.64 28.41
C ASP A 164 -10.33 -0.64 29.01
N ALA A 165 -10.70 -0.95 30.25
CA ALA A 165 -10.21 -2.15 30.93
C ALA A 165 -10.58 -3.46 30.21
N ALA A 166 -11.69 -3.50 29.45
CA ALA A 166 -12.08 -4.67 28.67
C ALA A 166 -11.16 -4.85 27.47
N LEU A 167 -10.80 -3.77 26.78
CA LEU A 167 -9.80 -3.82 25.71
C LEU A 167 -8.45 -4.31 26.24
N LEU A 168 -7.97 -3.76 27.37
CA LEU A 168 -6.68 -4.19 27.94
C LEU A 168 -6.67 -5.68 28.28
N ALA A 169 -7.79 -6.23 28.75
CA ALA A 169 -7.91 -7.65 29.07
C ALA A 169 -7.98 -8.56 27.82
N GLU A 170 -8.32 -8.00 26.65
CA GLU A 170 -8.38 -8.72 25.37
C GLU A 170 -7.06 -8.67 24.59
N LEU A 171 -6.09 -7.85 25.00
CA LEU A 171 -4.80 -7.75 24.29
C LEU A 171 -4.04 -9.08 24.39
N PRO A 172 -3.47 -9.56 23.28
CA PRO A 172 -2.62 -10.76 23.29
C PRO A 172 -1.39 -10.59 24.19
N PRO A 173 -0.85 -11.69 24.74
CA PRO A 173 0.43 -11.62 25.46
C PRO A 173 1.53 -11.00 24.60
N GLY A 174 2.29 -10.07 25.18
CA GLY A 174 3.40 -9.40 24.50
C GLY A 174 3.02 -8.13 23.75
N VAL A 175 1.74 -7.78 23.65
CA VAL A 175 1.28 -6.48 23.13
C VAL A 175 1.42 -5.42 24.22
N ASP A 176 2.03 -4.29 23.86
CA ASP A 176 2.13 -3.17 24.78
C ASP A 176 0.76 -2.53 25.05
N PRO A 177 0.31 -2.41 26.33
CA PRO A 177 -0.97 -1.80 26.67
C PRO A 177 -1.13 -0.34 26.22
N CYS A 178 -0.02 0.37 26.03
CA CYS A 178 -0.01 1.72 25.46
C CYS A 178 0.24 1.72 23.93
N ALA A 179 0.54 0.56 23.32
CA ALA A 179 0.79 0.41 21.89
C ALA A 179 1.96 1.24 21.36
N GLU A 180 3.01 1.41 22.17
CA GLU A 180 4.19 2.19 21.80
C GLU A 180 4.98 1.56 20.65
N ASN A 181 4.88 0.23 20.47
CA ASN A 181 5.51 -0.47 19.34
C ASN A 181 4.66 -0.43 18.05
N GLY A 182 3.64 0.44 17.98
CA GLY A 182 2.80 0.62 16.81
C GLY A 182 1.71 -0.43 16.61
N GLU A 183 1.29 -1.13 17.69
CA GLU A 183 0.25 -2.16 17.63
C GLU A 183 -1.12 -1.57 17.30
N PHE A 184 -1.42 -0.40 17.86
CA PHE A 184 -2.64 0.36 17.54
C PHE A 184 -2.47 1.86 17.83
N HIS A 185 -3.30 2.69 17.20
CA HIS A 185 -3.41 4.12 17.48
C HIS A 185 -4.81 4.46 17.97
N THR A 186 -4.92 5.59 18.68
CA THR A 186 -6.17 6.00 19.30
C THR A 186 -6.51 7.45 18.97
N PHE A 187 -7.79 7.80 19.16
CA PHE A 187 -8.29 9.16 19.23
C PHE A 187 -8.89 9.43 20.61
N ALA A 188 -8.36 10.39 21.34
CA ALA A 188 -8.87 10.79 22.66
C ALA A 188 -10.08 11.72 22.49
N CYS A 189 -11.25 11.30 22.97
CA CYS A 189 -12.50 12.07 22.83
C CYS A 189 -12.97 12.73 24.12
N ALA A 190 -12.50 12.28 25.30
CA ALA A 190 -12.80 12.91 26.59
C ALA A 190 -11.68 12.67 27.59
N GLY A 191 -11.65 13.49 28.64
CA GLY A 191 -10.68 13.36 29.72
C GLY A 191 -10.40 14.69 30.43
N PRO A 192 -9.59 14.65 31.51
CA PRO A 192 -9.31 15.83 32.33
C PRO A 192 -8.50 16.94 31.64
N MET A 193 -7.97 16.66 30.43
CA MET A 193 -7.26 17.61 29.59
C MET A 193 -8.21 18.47 28.74
N PHE A 194 -9.46 18.07 28.58
CA PHE A 194 -10.48 18.74 27.77
C PHE A 194 -11.53 19.44 28.66
N ARG A 195 -12.02 20.60 28.21
CA ARG A 195 -13.11 21.35 28.88
C ARG A 195 -14.48 20.69 28.69
N SER A 196 -14.62 19.95 27.60
CA SER A 196 -15.84 19.21 27.25
C SER A 196 -15.47 18.00 26.39
N PRO A 197 -16.26 16.90 26.45
CA PRO A 197 -16.08 15.78 25.56
C PRO A 197 -16.26 16.17 24.08
N ILE A 198 -15.54 15.50 23.21
CA ILE A 198 -15.67 15.58 21.75
C ILE A 198 -16.59 14.42 21.32
N ALA A 199 -17.81 14.74 20.95
CA ALA A 199 -18.76 13.74 20.52
C ALA A 199 -18.36 13.19 19.14
N VAL A 200 -18.25 11.85 19.05
CA VAL A 200 -17.84 11.14 17.82
C VAL A 200 -18.78 9.97 17.54
N ASP A 201 -19.02 9.74 16.26
CA ASP A 201 -19.69 8.56 15.75
C ASP A 201 -18.64 7.61 15.12
N ILE A 202 -18.79 6.31 15.38
CA ILE A 202 -17.95 5.29 14.76
C ILE A 202 -18.40 5.12 13.31
N GLY A 203 -17.51 5.39 12.38
CA GLY A 203 -17.73 5.22 10.95
C GLY A 203 -17.28 3.86 10.43
N ASN A 204 -16.91 3.82 9.16
CA ASN A 204 -16.51 2.58 8.51
C ASN A 204 -15.16 2.08 9.04
N VAL A 205 -15.04 0.76 9.17
CA VAL A 205 -13.77 0.07 9.37
C VAL A 205 -13.25 -0.34 7.99
N VAL A 206 -12.06 0.12 7.65
CA VAL A 206 -11.41 -0.15 6.35
C VAL A 206 -10.02 -0.70 6.58
N LYS A 207 -9.62 -1.70 5.78
CA LYS A 207 -8.25 -2.18 5.74
C LYS A 207 -7.52 -1.37 4.67
N ARG A 208 -6.45 -0.70 5.05
CA ARG A 208 -5.63 0.13 4.18
C ARG A 208 -4.19 0.13 4.65
N ASP A 209 -3.22 0.09 3.74
CA ASP A 209 -1.79 0.24 4.00
C ASP A 209 -1.24 -0.81 4.99
N GLY A 210 -1.75 -2.04 4.91
CA GLY A 210 -1.40 -3.09 5.87
C GLY A 210 -2.05 -2.94 7.24
N PHE A 211 -2.75 -1.83 7.51
CA PHE A 211 -3.44 -1.51 8.77
C PHE A 211 -4.95 -1.58 8.64
N VAL A 212 -5.62 -1.70 9.77
CA VAL A 212 -7.08 -1.61 9.86
C VAL A 212 -7.45 -0.28 10.52
N PHE A 213 -8.08 0.60 9.77
CA PHE A 213 -8.53 1.91 10.24
C PHE A 213 -10.01 1.91 10.56
N CYS A 214 -10.37 2.52 11.68
CA CYS A 214 -11.73 2.90 12.00
C CYS A 214 -11.87 4.42 11.81
N ASP A 215 -12.68 4.84 10.85
CA ASP A 215 -12.97 6.26 10.67
C ASP A 215 -13.87 6.77 11.80
N LEU A 216 -13.53 7.90 12.40
CA LEU A 216 -14.37 8.60 13.36
C LEU A 216 -14.96 9.85 12.70
N LEU A 217 -16.25 10.07 12.94
CA LEU A 217 -17.01 11.20 12.42
C LEU A 217 -17.38 12.13 13.57
N PRO A 218 -17.40 13.46 13.39
CA PRO A 218 -18.01 14.35 14.37
C PRO A 218 -19.48 13.98 14.56
N ALA A 219 -19.94 13.82 15.81
CA ALA A 219 -21.33 13.48 16.09
C ALA A 219 -22.29 14.60 15.67
N GLY A 220 -23.45 14.22 15.10
CA GLY A 220 -24.45 15.16 14.59
C GLY A 220 -24.14 15.71 13.19
N GLY A 221 -22.99 15.38 12.60
CA GLY A 221 -22.79 15.47 11.17
C GLY A 221 -23.56 14.33 10.53
N ALA A 222 -24.66 14.63 9.84
CA ALA A 222 -25.27 13.62 8.98
C ALA A 222 -24.16 13.02 8.13
N PRO A 223 -24.04 11.67 8.00
CA PRO A 223 -23.09 11.09 7.10
C PRO A 223 -23.27 11.80 5.78
N ASN A 224 -22.21 12.36 5.23
CA ASN A 224 -22.30 13.06 3.95
C ASN A 224 -22.73 12.02 2.91
N LYS A 225 -24.05 11.89 2.76
CA LYS A 225 -24.70 10.99 1.80
C LYS A 225 -24.27 11.29 0.36
N ALA A 226 -23.64 12.43 0.14
CA ALA A 226 -23.01 12.75 -1.14
C ALA A 226 -21.73 11.92 -1.38
N ALA A 227 -20.92 11.65 -0.33
CA ALA A 227 -19.74 10.80 -0.45
C ALA A 227 -20.10 9.30 -0.55
N ILE A 228 -21.20 8.88 0.10
CA ILE A 228 -21.69 7.48 0.01
C ILE A 228 -22.48 7.25 -1.28
N ARG A 229 -23.12 8.30 -1.86
CA ARG A 229 -23.80 8.20 -3.16
C ARG A 229 -22.87 8.18 -4.36
N ALA A 230 -21.61 8.59 -4.23
CA ALA A 230 -20.60 8.39 -5.27
C ALA A 230 -20.15 6.92 -5.39
N SER A 231 -20.47 6.07 -4.38
CA SER A 231 -20.14 4.63 -4.36
C SER A 231 -21.32 3.70 -4.64
N ALA A 232 -22.56 4.21 -4.71
CA ALA A 232 -23.74 3.40 -5.00
C ALA A 232 -24.64 4.13 -6.00
N ALA A 233 -24.63 3.65 -7.23
CA ALA A 233 -25.63 3.85 -8.28
C ALA A 233 -26.22 5.27 -8.40
N ALA A 234 -25.71 6.06 -9.32
CA ALA A 234 -26.41 7.21 -9.87
C ALA A 234 -27.72 6.71 -10.53
N PRO A 235 -28.88 7.36 -10.27
CA PRO A 235 -30.12 7.01 -10.95
C PRO A 235 -30.01 7.34 -12.44
N ILE A 236 -30.42 6.39 -13.25
CA ILE A 236 -30.65 6.53 -14.68
C ILE A 236 -31.67 7.65 -14.89
N GLY A 237 -31.27 8.77 -15.43
CA GLY A 237 -32.20 9.79 -15.89
C GLY A 237 -31.83 11.25 -15.63
N ALA A 238 -30.72 11.71 -16.19
CA ALA A 238 -30.58 13.10 -16.67
C ALA A 238 -29.52 13.09 -17.77
N LYS A 239 -29.98 13.20 -19.01
CA LYS A 239 -29.16 13.35 -20.21
C LYS A 239 -28.37 14.66 -20.13
N PRO A 240 -27.05 14.65 -20.07
CA PRO A 240 -26.29 15.88 -20.30
C PRO A 240 -26.47 16.30 -21.76
N PRO A 241 -26.39 17.58 -22.09
CA PRO A 241 -26.57 18.04 -23.45
C PRO A 241 -25.53 17.40 -24.36
N ALA A 242 -26.01 16.82 -25.44
CA ALA A 242 -25.20 16.24 -26.49
C ALA A 242 -24.24 17.30 -27.07
N ARG A 243 -22.95 17.17 -26.77
CA ARG A 243 -21.89 17.74 -27.59
C ARG A 243 -21.41 16.63 -28.50
N GLY A 244 -21.22 16.99 -29.79
CA GLY A 244 -20.93 16.09 -30.87
C GLY A 244 -19.75 15.16 -30.60
N HIS A 245 -19.84 13.98 -31.17
CA HIS A 245 -18.92 12.85 -31.11
C HIS A 245 -17.59 13.13 -31.84
N GLU A 246 -16.70 14.01 -31.32
CA GLU A 246 -15.40 14.25 -31.98
C GLU A 246 -14.19 14.48 -31.05
N HIS A 247 -14.29 14.32 -29.74
CA HIS A 247 -13.09 14.31 -28.90
C HIS A 247 -12.89 12.92 -28.28
N ALA A 248 -11.91 12.20 -28.81
CA ALA A 248 -11.43 10.95 -28.20
C ALA A 248 -10.99 11.25 -26.75
N HIS A 249 -11.51 10.51 -25.76
CA HIS A 249 -11.10 10.66 -24.36
C HIS A 249 -9.58 10.54 -24.25
N ARG A 250 -8.95 11.50 -23.57
CA ARG A 250 -7.52 11.49 -23.24
C ARG A 250 -7.32 10.62 -21.99
N VAL A 251 -6.52 9.58 -22.10
CA VAL A 251 -6.34 8.58 -21.04
C VAL A 251 -4.91 8.65 -20.51
N VAL A 252 -4.77 8.69 -19.20
CA VAL A 252 -3.51 8.47 -18.51
C VAL A 252 -3.59 7.13 -17.77
N SER A 253 -2.57 6.29 -17.94
CA SER A 253 -2.47 5.02 -17.25
C SER A 253 -1.26 5.04 -16.30
N LEU A 254 -1.51 4.87 -15.01
CA LEU A 254 -0.48 4.95 -13.96
C LEU A 254 -0.03 3.58 -13.45
N ILE A 255 -0.40 2.50 -14.15
CA ILE A 255 0.06 1.14 -13.88
C ILE A 255 0.12 0.32 -15.16
N ALA A 256 1.08 -0.59 -15.26
CA ALA A 256 1.33 -1.37 -16.47
C ALA A 256 0.12 -2.22 -16.90
N SER A 257 -0.57 -2.87 -15.98
CA SER A 257 -1.78 -3.67 -16.27
C SER A 257 -2.89 -2.83 -16.91
N ALA A 258 -3.11 -1.59 -16.44
CA ALA A 258 -4.11 -0.69 -17.00
C ALA A 258 -3.74 -0.26 -18.44
N THR A 259 -2.47 0.01 -18.71
CA THR A 259 -1.97 0.31 -20.04
C THR A 259 -2.29 -0.83 -21.02
N GLU A 260 -2.02 -2.06 -20.61
CA GLU A 260 -2.32 -3.25 -21.41
C GLU A 260 -3.82 -3.44 -21.62
N ILE A 261 -4.65 -3.18 -20.61
CA ILE A 261 -6.12 -3.21 -20.74
C ILE A 261 -6.58 -2.17 -21.77
N VAL A 262 -6.13 -0.91 -21.66
CA VAL A 262 -6.50 0.17 -22.59
C VAL A 262 -6.10 -0.19 -24.03
N CYS A 263 -4.90 -0.74 -24.22
CA CYS A 263 -4.43 -1.18 -25.53
C CYS A 263 -5.25 -2.36 -26.08
N ALA A 264 -5.54 -3.36 -25.26
CA ALA A 264 -6.36 -4.52 -25.65
C ALA A 264 -7.80 -4.14 -26.04
N LEU A 265 -8.34 -3.07 -25.43
CA LEU A 265 -9.63 -2.48 -25.77
C LEU A 265 -9.60 -1.70 -27.11
N GLY A 266 -8.45 -1.59 -27.78
CA GLY A 266 -8.28 -0.81 -29.01
C GLY A 266 -8.24 0.70 -28.78
N CYS A 267 -7.96 1.14 -27.55
CA CYS A 267 -7.94 2.54 -27.15
C CYS A 267 -6.50 3.10 -27.00
N GLN A 268 -5.49 2.44 -27.55
CA GLN A 268 -4.08 2.85 -27.45
C GLN A 268 -3.86 4.30 -27.90
N SER A 269 -4.50 4.74 -29.00
CA SER A 269 -4.40 6.11 -29.50
C SER A 269 -4.96 7.19 -28.58
N ARG A 270 -5.70 6.79 -27.55
CA ARG A 270 -6.23 7.68 -26.50
C ARG A 270 -5.26 7.89 -25.35
N LEU A 271 -4.22 7.03 -25.21
CA LEU A 271 -3.20 7.18 -24.19
C LEU A 271 -2.36 8.43 -24.45
N VAL A 272 -2.26 9.29 -23.45
CA VAL A 272 -1.48 10.52 -23.50
C VAL A 272 -0.35 10.56 -22.46
N GLY A 273 -0.35 9.62 -21.50
CA GLY A 273 0.68 9.47 -20.48
C GLY A 273 0.63 8.10 -19.83
N ARG A 274 1.76 7.68 -19.25
CA ARG A 274 1.93 6.34 -18.70
C ARG A 274 2.69 6.35 -17.37
N SER A 275 2.69 5.22 -16.66
CA SER A 275 3.65 4.93 -15.60
C SER A 275 5.04 4.61 -16.19
N HIS A 276 6.09 4.80 -15.42
CA HIS A 276 7.45 4.39 -15.80
C HIS A 276 7.56 2.87 -16.07
N GLU A 277 6.71 2.05 -15.46
CA GLU A 277 6.66 0.60 -15.63
C GLU A 277 5.89 0.13 -16.87
N CYS A 278 5.17 1.03 -17.55
CA CYS A 278 4.43 0.68 -18.75
C CYS A 278 5.37 0.56 -19.95
N ASP A 279 5.59 -0.66 -20.41
CA ASP A 279 6.52 -1.02 -21.48
C ASP A 279 5.86 -1.85 -22.60
N TYR A 280 4.59 -2.23 -22.41
CA TYR A 280 3.86 -3.06 -23.36
C TYR A 280 2.47 -2.48 -23.72
N PRO A 281 2.11 -2.48 -25.02
CA PRO A 281 2.97 -2.78 -26.18
C PRO A 281 4.09 -1.73 -26.34
N PRO A 282 5.21 -2.04 -27.04
CA PRO A 282 6.41 -1.18 -27.05
C PRO A 282 6.18 0.29 -27.46
N GLU A 283 5.16 0.54 -28.26
CA GLU A 283 4.82 1.89 -28.74
C GLU A 283 4.45 2.85 -27.59
N VAL A 284 3.99 2.32 -26.46
CA VAL A 284 3.63 3.16 -25.31
C VAL A 284 4.86 3.84 -24.67
N LEU A 285 6.06 3.33 -24.93
CA LEU A 285 7.32 3.93 -24.48
C LEU A 285 7.54 5.35 -25.01
N GLN A 286 6.89 5.71 -26.11
CA GLN A 286 6.95 7.06 -26.68
C GLN A 286 6.12 8.09 -25.86
N LEU A 287 5.23 7.63 -24.99
CA LEU A 287 4.43 8.50 -24.14
C LEU A 287 5.23 8.99 -22.93
N PRO A 288 4.95 10.19 -22.41
CA PRO A 288 5.59 10.69 -21.21
C PRO A 288 5.31 9.78 -20.01
N ALA A 289 6.39 9.44 -19.29
CA ALA A 289 6.30 8.72 -18.02
C ALA A 289 5.99 9.73 -16.89
N LEU A 290 4.89 9.51 -16.18
CA LEU A 290 4.36 10.41 -15.15
C LEU A 290 4.67 9.95 -13.74
N THR A 291 5.34 8.81 -13.61
CA THR A 291 5.72 8.23 -12.31
C THR A 291 7.19 7.88 -12.32
N ALA A 292 7.79 7.77 -11.13
CA ALA A 292 9.14 7.25 -10.95
C ALA A 292 9.28 6.61 -9.57
N PRO A 293 10.17 5.60 -9.39
CA PRO A 293 10.47 5.05 -8.09
C PRO A 293 11.22 6.06 -7.23
N LYS A 294 11.04 5.98 -5.91
CA LYS A 294 11.76 6.80 -4.91
C LYS A 294 13.02 6.13 -4.38
N PHE A 295 13.30 4.91 -4.81
CA PHE A 295 14.44 4.11 -4.39
C PHE A 295 15.23 3.58 -5.58
N LYS A 296 16.43 3.08 -5.32
CA LYS A 296 17.24 2.39 -6.34
C LYS A 296 16.70 0.97 -6.51
N VAL A 297 16.33 0.63 -7.73
CA VAL A 297 15.77 -0.69 -8.08
C VAL A 297 16.83 -1.77 -8.34
N GLU A 298 18.13 -1.38 -8.40
CA GLU A 298 19.24 -2.29 -8.59
C GLU A 298 19.67 -2.95 -7.26
N GLY A 299 20.29 -4.13 -7.35
CA GLY A 299 20.80 -4.91 -6.22
C GLY A 299 20.09 -6.25 -6.04
N ALA A 300 20.49 -7.03 -5.05
CA ALA A 300 19.85 -8.30 -4.72
C ALA A 300 18.43 -8.10 -4.18
N SER A 301 17.59 -9.16 -4.23
CA SER A 301 16.21 -9.12 -3.71
C SER A 301 16.16 -8.67 -2.24
N ALA A 302 17.11 -9.11 -1.41
CA ALA A 302 17.22 -8.68 -0.01
C ALA A 302 17.44 -7.16 0.13
N ASP A 303 18.35 -6.58 -0.67
CA ASP A 303 18.65 -5.14 -0.62
C ASP A 303 17.46 -4.28 -1.05
N ILE A 304 16.72 -4.74 -2.07
CA ILE A 304 15.52 -4.07 -2.55
C ILE A 304 14.42 -4.16 -1.49
N HIS A 305 14.23 -5.35 -0.91
CA HIS A 305 13.26 -5.57 0.17
C HIS A 305 13.53 -4.63 1.36
N GLU A 306 14.78 -4.51 1.80
CA GLU A 306 15.15 -3.62 2.90
C GLU A 306 14.82 -2.16 2.60
N ARG A 307 15.18 -1.67 1.39
CA ARG A 307 14.89 -0.29 0.96
C ARG A 307 13.39 -0.01 0.85
N VAL A 308 12.64 -0.91 0.25
CA VAL A 308 11.18 -0.79 0.13
C VAL A 308 10.51 -0.85 1.51
N SER A 309 10.92 -1.80 2.35
CA SER A 309 10.39 -1.95 3.72
C SER A 309 10.70 -0.73 4.60
N ALA A 310 11.84 -0.08 4.42
CA ALA A 310 12.15 1.17 5.10
C ALA A 310 11.19 2.28 4.67
N ILE A 311 10.94 2.45 3.37
CA ILE A 311 10.03 3.46 2.83
C ILE A 311 8.59 3.22 3.32
N VAL A 312 8.12 1.97 3.27
CA VAL A 312 6.77 1.59 3.70
C VAL A 312 6.59 1.75 5.21
N ARG A 313 7.60 1.40 6.02
CA ARG A 313 7.59 1.63 7.48
C ARG A 313 7.43 3.10 7.83
N ASP A 314 7.99 3.99 7.02
CA ASP A 314 7.86 5.43 7.22
C ASP A 314 6.51 5.98 6.70
N GLY A 315 5.59 5.10 6.26
CA GLY A 315 4.28 5.49 5.73
C GLY A 315 4.36 6.24 4.39
N LEU A 316 5.46 6.07 3.67
CA LEU A 316 5.73 6.74 2.41
C LEU A 316 5.34 5.87 1.23
N SER A 317 4.76 6.49 0.19
CA SER A 317 4.55 5.82 -1.10
C SER A 317 5.90 5.51 -1.77
N VAL A 318 6.00 4.35 -2.37
CA VAL A 318 7.21 3.85 -3.05
C VAL A 318 7.50 4.60 -4.36
N TYR A 319 6.46 5.21 -4.94
CA TYR A 319 6.52 5.96 -6.19
C TYR A 319 6.15 7.43 -6.02
N ARG A 320 6.60 8.26 -6.96
CA ARG A 320 6.17 9.66 -7.09
C ARG A 320 5.35 9.84 -8.36
N VAL A 321 4.40 10.78 -8.34
CA VAL A 321 3.65 11.25 -9.51
C VAL A 321 4.15 12.65 -9.90
N ASP A 322 4.37 12.87 -11.18
CA ASP A 322 4.58 14.20 -11.72
C ASP A 322 3.22 14.89 -11.94
N GLY A 323 2.74 15.58 -10.93
CA GLY A 323 1.45 16.26 -10.95
C GLY A 323 1.36 17.39 -11.95
N GLU A 324 2.48 18.08 -12.26
CA GLU A 324 2.51 19.15 -13.26
C GLU A 324 2.39 18.60 -14.67
N ALA A 325 3.17 17.56 -15.00
CA ALA A 325 3.07 16.87 -16.27
C ALA A 325 1.69 16.21 -16.45
N LEU A 326 1.13 15.58 -15.40
CA LEU A 326 -0.20 15.03 -15.41
C LEU A 326 -1.26 16.09 -15.71
N ARG A 327 -1.15 17.26 -15.08
CA ARG A 327 -2.05 18.40 -15.29
C ARG A 327 -1.95 18.94 -16.72
N ALA A 328 -0.74 19.07 -17.26
CA ALA A 328 -0.50 19.58 -18.61
C ALA A 328 -1.11 18.66 -19.69
N LEU A 329 -1.30 17.39 -19.39
CA LEU A 329 -1.92 16.43 -20.31
C LEU A 329 -3.45 16.52 -20.34
N GLU A 330 -4.09 17.23 -19.41
CA GLU A 330 -5.55 17.39 -19.33
C GLU A 330 -6.31 16.07 -19.61
N PRO A 331 -6.08 14.98 -18.85
CA PRO A 331 -6.76 13.72 -19.10
C PRO A 331 -8.24 13.78 -18.75
N ASP A 332 -9.06 13.09 -19.52
CA ASP A 332 -10.47 12.85 -19.19
C ASP A 332 -10.63 11.65 -18.26
N VAL A 333 -9.73 10.66 -18.39
CA VAL A 333 -9.72 9.41 -17.59
C VAL A 333 -8.31 9.13 -17.10
N ILE A 334 -8.17 8.83 -15.80
CA ILE A 334 -6.93 8.35 -15.18
C ILE A 334 -7.19 6.95 -14.65
N VAL A 335 -6.43 5.96 -15.11
CA VAL A 335 -6.52 4.59 -14.61
C VAL A 335 -5.33 4.30 -13.69
N THR A 336 -5.62 3.89 -12.47
CA THR A 336 -4.64 3.56 -11.42
C THR A 336 -5.05 2.28 -10.69
N GLN A 337 -4.35 1.92 -9.64
CA GLN A 337 -4.64 0.76 -8.79
C GLN A 337 -4.68 1.17 -7.32
N ASP A 338 -5.50 0.46 -6.53
CA ASP A 338 -5.62 0.62 -5.07
C ASP A 338 -5.63 -0.77 -4.41
N HIS A 339 -4.69 -1.62 -4.82
CA HIS A 339 -4.58 -3.00 -4.32
C HIS A 339 -3.24 -3.27 -3.62
N CYS A 340 -2.15 -2.71 -4.13
CA CYS A 340 -0.80 -2.92 -3.60
C CYS A 340 -0.04 -1.59 -3.60
N GLU A 341 0.46 -1.16 -2.44
CA GLU A 341 1.20 0.09 -2.30
C GLU A 341 2.61 0.04 -2.86
N VAL A 342 3.13 -1.18 -3.05
CA VAL A 342 4.48 -1.42 -3.56
C VAL A 342 4.49 -1.53 -5.09
N CYS A 343 3.32 -1.81 -5.71
CA CYS A 343 3.24 -2.13 -7.14
C CYS A 343 2.75 -0.99 -8.03
N ALA A 344 2.18 0.07 -7.45
CA ALA A 344 1.64 1.21 -8.20
C ALA A 344 1.62 2.48 -7.36
N VAL A 345 1.38 3.59 -8.05
CA VAL A 345 1.05 4.86 -7.39
C VAL A 345 -0.29 4.72 -6.68
N SER A 346 -0.36 5.15 -5.41
CA SER A 346 -1.59 5.05 -4.64
C SER A 346 -2.71 5.93 -5.24
N LEU A 347 -3.97 5.49 -5.07
CA LEU A 347 -5.13 6.29 -5.47
C LEU A 347 -5.08 7.70 -4.85
N ALA A 348 -4.61 7.79 -3.63
CA ALA A 348 -4.46 9.03 -2.90
C ALA A 348 -3.45 10.00 -3.53
N ASP A 349 -2.32 9.50 -4.05
CA ASP A 349 -1.34 10.34 -4.76
C ASP A 349 -1.94 10.92 -6.05
N VAL A 350 -2.78 10.13 -6.74
CA VAL A 350 -3.47 10.56 -7.95
C VAL A 350 -4.56 11.58 -7.63
N GLU A 351 -5.38 11.32 -6.63
CA GLU A 351 -6.41 12.26 -6.17
C GLU A 351 -5.78 13.59 -5.73
N ALA A 352 -4.65 13.55 -5.04
CA ALA A 352 -3.92 14.75 -4.64
C ALA A 352 -3.38 15.53 -5.83
N ALA A 353 -2.80 14.85 -6.81
CA ALA A 353 -2.29 15.50 -8.01
C ALA A 353 -3.41 16.17 -8.81
N THR A 354 -4.65 15.69 -8.69
CA THR A 354 -5.81 16.19 -9.46
C THR A 354 -6.74 17.13 -8.69
N CYS A 355 -6.72 17.13 -7.35
CA CYS A 355 -7.65 17.91 -6.51
C CYS A 355 -7.54 19.43 -6.67
N SER A 356 -6.39 19.93 -7.14
CA SER A 356 -6.15 21.37 -7.38
C SER A 356 -6.56 21.84 -8.79
N TRP A 357 -7.13 20.98 -9.61
CA TRP A 357 -7.51 21.33 -10.97
C TRP A 357 -8.77 22.20 -10.98
N THR A 358 -8.68 23.34 -11.63
CA THR A 358 -9.81 24.31 -11.75
C THR A 358 -10.72 24.02 -12.95
N GLY A 359 -10.41 22.98 -13.73
CA GLY A 359 -11.15 22.55 -14.91
C GLY A 359 -12.13 21.40 -14.64
N ARG A 360 -12.48 20.68 -15.71
CA ARG A 360 -13.30 19.45 -15.58
C ARG A 360 -12.46 18.39 -14.86
N PRO A 361 -12.97 17.79 -13.77
CA PRO A 361 -12.26 16.72 -13.09
C PRO A 361 -12.14 15.48 -14.01
N ALA A 362 -10.96 14.86 -14.02
CA ALA A 362 -10.78 13.56 -14.67
C ALA A 362 -11.56 12.47 -13.92
N GLU A 363 -12.11 11.50 -14.65
CA GLU A 363 -12.65 10.28 -14.04
C GLU A 363 -11.48 9.41 -13.59
N ILE A 364 -11.40 9.10 -12.29
CA ILE A 364 -10.37 8.21 -11.75
C ILE A 364 -10.93 6.79 -11.65
N VAL A 365 -10.33 5.86 -12.37
CA VAL A 365 -10.67 4.44 -12.39
C VAL A 365 -9.61 3.67 -11.60
N SER A 366 -9.93 3.29 -10.37
CA SER A 366 -9.03 2.52 -9.51
C SER A 366 -9.29 1.02 -9.66
N LEU A 367 -8.26 0.25 -10.02
CA LEU A 367 -8.30 -1.21 -10.18
C LEU A 367 -8.02 -1.90 -8.84
N ARG A 368 -8.63 -3.08 -8.61
CA ARG A 368 -8.48 -3.87 -7.39
C ARG A 368 -8.43 -5.37 -7.68
N PRO A 369 -7.38 -5.84 -8.34
CA PRO A 369 -7.29 -7.21 -8.82
C PRO A 369 -6.82 -8.18 -7.73
N GLY A 370 -7.67 -8.60 -6.81
CA GLY A 370 -7.35 -9.63 -5.81
C GLY A 370 -7.48 -11.06 -6.34
N SER A 371 -8.32 -11.30 -7.36
CA SER A 371 -8.58 -12.62 -7.96
C SER A 371 -8.75 -12.49 -9.47
N LEU A 372 -8.81 -13.61 -10.20
CA LEU A 372 -9.14 -13.57 -11.64
C LEU A 372 -10.51 -12.93 -11.89
N ALA A 373 -11.49 -13.18 -11.03
CA ALA A 373 -12.80 -12.56 -11.14
C ALA A 373 -12.73 -11.03 -11.00
N ASP A 374 -11.81 -10.51 -10.16
CA ASP A 374 -11.57 -9.08 -10.05
C ASP A 374 -10.93 -8.50 -11.31
N VAL A 375 -9.96 -9.22 -11.89
CA VAL A 375 -9.32 -8.80 -13.16
C VAL A 375 -10.37 -8.69 -14.27
N TRP A 376 -11.30 -9.63 -14.36
CA TRP A 376 -12.42 -9.54 -15.32
C TRP A 376 -13.29 -8.32 -15.07
N ARG A 377 -13.61 -8.03 -13.82
CA ARG A 377 -14.38 -6.82 -13.43
C ARG A 377 -13.61 -5.55 -13.77
N ASP A 378 -12.31 -5.52 -13.57
CA ASP A 378 -11.46 -4.36 -13.83
C ASP A 378 -11.37 -4.08 -15.35
N ILE A 379 -11.20 -5.10 -16.20
CA ILE A 379 -11.27 -4.93 -17.67
C ILE A 379 -12.62 -4.32 -18.07
N ALA A 380 -13.73 -4.86 -17.55
CA ALA A 380 -15.06 -4.34 -17.83
C ALA A 380 -15.28 -2.92 -17.29
N ARG A 381 -14.64 -2.56 -16.14
CA ARG A 381 -14.69 -1.22 -15.57
C ARG A 381 -13.98 -0.20 -16.44
N VAL A 382 -12.76 -0.51 -16.89
CA VAL A 382 -12.01 0.33 -17.82
C VAL A 382 -12.75 0.49 -19.14
N ALA A 383 -13.29 -0.59 -19.71
CA ALA A 383 -14.06 -0.54 -20.95
C ALA A 383 -15.28 0.39 -20.85
N ARG A 384 -15.97 0.39 -19.70
CA ARG A 384 -17.10 1.30 -19.46
C ARG A 384 -16.67 2.75 -19.33
N ALA A 385 -15.60 3.04 -18.58
CA ALA A 385 -15.06 4.38 -18.43
C ALA A 385 -14.58 4.97 -19.76
N LEU A 386 -14.09 4.12 -20.66
CA LEU A 386 -13.67 4.52 -22.00
C LEU A 386 -14.81 4.50 -23.02
N HIS A 387 -16.05 4.20 -22.62
CA HIS A 387 -17.24 4.08 -23.48
C HIS A 387 -17.10 3.04 -24.60
N VAL A 388 -16.40 1.92 -24.33
CA VAL A 388 -16.22 0.80 -25.27
C VAL A 388 -16.60 -0.56 -24.64
N PRO A 389 -17.79 -0.72 -24.04
CA PRO A 389 -18.15 -1.94 -23.32
C PRO A 389 -18.08 -3.19 -24.19
N ASP A 390 -18.47 -3.12 -25.46
CA ASP A 390 -18.42 -4.25 -26.40
C ASP A 390 -16.96 -4.71 -26.65
N ALA A 391 -15.98 -3.80 -26.62
CA ALA A 391 -14.57 -4.17 -26.70
C ALA A 391 -14.13 -4.95 -25.46
N GLY A 392 -14.60 -4.54 -24.27
CA GLY A 392 -14.38 -5.26 -23.03
C GLY A 392 -14.91 -6.70 -23.09
N GLU A 393 -16.14 -6.88 -23.57
CA GLU A 393 -16.73 -8.22 -23.73
C GLU A 393 -15.93 -9.08 -24.69
N ARG A 394 -15.47 -8.52 -25.82
CA ARG A 394 -14.61 -9.25 -26.79
C ARG A 394 -13.28 -9.68 -26.17
N VAL A 395 -12.61 -8.79 -25.43
CA VAL A 395 -11.35 -9.11 -24.74
C VAL A 395 -11.56 -10.26 -23.75
N LEU A 396 -12.58 -10.15 -22.90
CA LEU A 396 -12.91 -11.19 -21.92
C LEU A 396 -13.25 -12.52 -22.58
N ALA A 397 -14.06 -12.51 -23.64
CA ALA A 397 -14.39 -13.73 -24.39
C ALA A 397 -13.15 -14.39 -25.01
N ALA A 398 -12.23 -13.60 -25.59
CA ALA A 398 -10.99 -14.12 -26.15
C ALA A 398 -10.10 -14.77 -25.08
N MET A 399 -9.96 -14.13 -23.90
CA MET A 399 -9.23 -14.70 -22.79
C MET A 399 -9.86 -16.02 -22.29
N GLN A 400 -11.18 -16.05 -22.11
CA GLN A 400 -11.89 -17.24 -21.67
C GLN A 400 -11.72 -18.42 -22.64
N VAL A 401 -11.73 -18.17 -23.94
CA VAL A 401 -11.48 -19.21 -24.96
C VAL A 401 -10.08 -19.81 -24.80
N ARG A 402 -9.05 -18.98 -24.59
CA ARG A 402 -7.67 -19.43 -24.38
C ARG A 402 -7.54 -20.24 -23.08
N LEU A 403 -8.09 -19.75 -21.98
CA LEU A 403 -8.09 -20.44 -20.68
C LEU A 403 -8.83 -21.78 -20.74
N ALA A 404 -9.94 -21.85 -21.48
CA ALA A 404 -10.65 -23.11 -21.72
C ALA A 404 -9.82 -24.10 -22.56
N ALA A 405 -9.04 -23.60 -23.52
CA ALA A 405 -8.14 -24.44 -24.34
C ALA A 405 -7.02 -25.02 -23.46
N VAL A 406 -6.42 -24.24 -22.54
CA VAL A 406 -5.45 -24.73 -21.58
C VAL A 406 -6.05 -25.87 -20.73
N ARG A 407 -7.19 -25.63 -20.07
CA ARG A 407 -7.86 -26.65 -19.25
C ARG A 407 -8.17 -27.92 -20.03
N LYS A 408 -8.58 -27.80 -21.29
CA LYS A 408 -8.86 -28.95 -22.14
C LYS A 408 -7.59 -29.74 -22.47
N ALA A 409 -6.47 -29.06 -22.75
CA ALA A 409 -5.21 -29.70 -23.11
C ALA A 409 -4.64 -30.55 -21.95
N ILE A 410 -4.79 -30.08 -20.71
CA ILE A 410 -4.25 -30.76 -19.52
C ILE A 410 -5.25 -31.70 -18.85
N ALA A 411 -6.46 -31.85 -19.36
CA ALA A 411 -7.52 -32.65 -18.75
C ALA A 411 -7.06 -34.11 -18.52
N GLY A 412 -7.25 -34.61 -17.29
CA GLY A 412 -6.87 -35.96 -16.89
C GLY A 412 -5.36 -36.18 -16.66
N ARG A 413 -4.55 -35.13 -16.68
CA ARG A 413 -3.13 -35.21 -16.37
C ARG A 413 -2.88 -35.16 -14.85
N PRO A 414 -1.77 -35.75 -14.38
CA PRO A 414 -1.33 -35.57 -12.97
C PRO A 414 -1.15 -34.10 -12.66
N ARG A 415 -1.50 -33.71 -11.44
CA ARG A 415 -1.37 -32.31 -10.98
C ARG A 415 -0.13 -32.19 -10.10
N PRO A 416 1.01 -31.73 -10.63
CA PRO A 416 2.22 -31.58 -9.82
C PRO A 416 2.02 -30.54 -8.70
N ARG A 417 2.70 -30.77 -7.58
CA ARG A 417 2.79 -29.83 -6.46
C ARG A 417 3.76 -28.72 -6.82
N VAL A 418 3.28 -27.48 -6.80
CA VAL A 418 3.98 -26.30 -7.30
C VAL A 418 4.30 -25.35 -6.15
N ALA A 419 5.54 -24.90 -6.06
CA ALA A 419 5.93 -23.73 -5.30
C ALA A 419 6.15 -22.58 -6.29
N PHE A 420 5.30 -21.57 -6.26
CA PHE A 420 5.49 -20.33 -7.00
C PHE A 420 6.14 -19.29 -6.09
N ILE A 421 7.32 -18.80 -6.46
CA ILE A 421 8.12 -17.86 -5.67
C ILE A 421 8.05 -16.48 -6.33
N GLU A 422 7.36 -15.56 -5.65
CA GLU A 422 7.16 -14.17 -6.11
C GLU A 422 8.22 -13.21 -5.56
N TRP A 423 8.99 -13.63 -4.55
CA TRP A 423 10.19 -12.94 -4.07
C TRP A 423 11.16 -13.94 -3.44
N VAL A 424 12.48 -13.70 -3.58
CA VAL A 424 13.49 -14.71 -3.24
C VAL A 424 14.10 -14.51 -1.85
N ASP A 425 14.34 -13.28 -1.42
CA ASP A 425 14.89 -13.03 -0.09
C ASP A 425 14.32 -11.71 0.50
N PRO A 426 13.48 -11.81 1.56
CA PRO A 426 12.90 -13.04 2.14
C PRO A 426 11.96 -13.76 1.17
N LEU A 427 11.74 -15.08 1.34
CA LEU A 427 10.86 -15.85 0.45
C LEU A 427 9.40 -15.41 0.57
N MET A 428 8.77 -15.19 -0.58
CA MET A 428 7.33 -14.88 -0.69
C MET A 428 6.68 -15.78 -1.73
N ALA A 429 5.56 -16.39 -1.38
CA ALA A 429 4.75 -17.19 -2.29
C ALA A 429 3.90 -16.30 -3.20
N GLY A 430 3.42 -16.84 -4.31
CA GLY A 430 2.44 -16.16 -5.17
C GLY A 430 1.06 -16.16 -4.54
N GLY A 431 0.42 -14.98 -4.50
CA GLY A 431 -0.93 -14.81 -3.99
C GLY A 431 -1.89 -14.29 -5.06
N ASN A 432 -2.96 -13.60 -4.61
CA ASN A 432 -3.95 -12.96 -5.48
C ASN A 432 -4.55 -13.95 -6.50
N TRP A 433 -4.32 -13.72 -7.80
CA TRP A 433 -4.79 -14.56 -8.92
C TRP A 433 -3.88 -15.75 -9.24
N MET A 434 -2.66 -15.83 -8.65
CA MET A 434 -1.68 -16.86 -9.00
C MET A 434 -2.13 -18.28 -8.67
N PRO A 435 -2.71 -18.59 -7.50
CA PRO A 435 -3.21 -19.93 -7.21
C PRO A 435 -4.29 -20.41 -8.20
N GLU A 436 -5.15 -19.48 -8.66
CA GLU A 436 -6.17 -19.79 -9.68
C GLU A 436 -5.54 -20.10 -11.03
N LEU A 437 -4.47 -19.37 -11.44
CA LEU A 437 -3.74 -19.65 -12.69
C LEU A 437 -3.01 -20.99 -12.64
N ILE A 438 -2.37 -21.32 -11.51
CA ILE A 438 -1.71 -22.60 -11.30
C ILE A 438 -2.73 -23.75 -11.37
N ASP A 439 -3.90 -23.57 -10.75
CA ASP A 439 -5.00 -24.54 -10.82
C ASP A 439 -5.49 -24.73 -12.26
N MET A 440 -5.68 -23.63 -13.01
CA MET A 440 -6.06 -23.65 -14.41
C MET A 440 -5.04 -24.34 -15.31
N ALA A 441 -3.75 -24.19 -15.00
CA ALA A 441 -2.65 -24.84 -15.71
C ALA A 441 -2.41 -26.29 -15.27
N GLY A 442 -3.25 -26.83 -14.39
CA GLY A 442 -3.19 -28.22 -13.93
C GLY A 442 -2.16 -28.49 -12.84
N GLY A 443 -1.72 -27.49 -12.12
CA GLY A 443 -0.89 -27.60 -10.92
C GLY A 443 -1.70 -27.66 -9.62
N HIS A 444 -1.02 -27.89 -8.53
CA HIS A 444 -1.52 -27.72 -7.15
C HIS A 444 -0.57 -26.77 -6.43
N ASP A 445 -1.03 -25.54 -6.17
CA ASP A 445 -0.25 -24.56 -5.41
C ASP A 445 -0.10 -25.00 -3.95
N LEU A 446 1.11 -24.87 -3.43
CA LEU A 446 1.43 -25.34 -2.08
C LEU A 446 1.30 -24.25 -1.02
N PHE A 447 1.35 -22.98 -1.40
CA PHE A 447 1.53 -21.88 -0.44
C PHE A 447 0.56 -20.72 -0.64
N GLY A 448 0.13 -20.47 -1.88
CA GLY A 448 -0.77 -19.36 -2.18
C GLY A 448 -2.22 -19.67 -1.85
N GLU A 449 -2.97 -18.65 -1.44
CA GLU A 449 -4.42 -18.72 -1.27
C GLU A 449 -5.09 -17.74 -2.25
N ALA A 450 -6.01 -18.26 -3.07
CA ALA A 450 -6.70 -17.47 -4.08
C ALA A 450 -7.46 -16.28 -3.47
N GLY A 451 -7.25 -15.09 -4.01
CA GLY A 451 -7.89 -13.88 -3.53
C GLY A 451 -7.25 -13.25 -2.29
N GLN A 452 -6.20 -13.86 -1.75
CA GLN A 452 -5.40 -13.31 -0.65
C GLN A 452 -4.09 -12.73 -1.17
N HIS A 453 -3.57 -11.73 -0.47
CA HIS A 453 -2.25 -11.18 -0.79
C HIS A 453 -1.16 -12.24 -0.65
N SER A 454 -0.06 -12.08 -1.39
CA SER A 454 1.13 -12.96 -1.33
C SER A 454 1.71 -13.00 0.07
N ASP A 455 1.83 -14.21 0.64
CA ASP A 455 2.33 -14.42 2.00
C ASP A 455 3.82 -14.74 2.01
N TRP A 456 4.49 -14.31 3.09
CA TRP A 456 5.86 -14.69 3.37
C TRP A 456 5.92 -16.16 3.79
N MET A 457 6.94 -16.89 3.30
CA MET A 457 7.19 -18.26 3.69
C MET A 457 8.63 -18.45 4.18
N THR A 458 8.86 -19.44 5.03
CA THR A 458 10.19 -19.79 5.47
C THR A 458 10.82 -20.85 4.57
N TRP A 459 12.16 -20.90 4.57
CA TRP A 459 12.89 -21.93 3.85
C TRP A 459 12.54 -23.34 4.32
N ASP A 460 12.34 -23.53 5.62
CA ASP A 460 11.95 -24.84 6.21
C ASP A 460 10.57 -25.28 5.75
N GLN A 461 9.62 -24.34 5.56
CA GLN A 461 8.30 -24.65 4.99
C GLN A 461 8.44 -25.16 3.55
N LEU A 462 9.29 -24.53 2.73
CA LEU A 462 9.54 -24.95 1.36
C LEU A 462 10.15 -26.37 1.32
N LEU A 463 11.16 -26.64 2.17
CA LEU A 463 11.77 -27.97 2.29
C LEU A 463 10.78 -29.03 2.74
N ALA A 464 9.97 -28.73 3.77
CA ALA A 464 8.97 -29.66 4.30
C ALA A 464 7.86 -29.98 3.28
N ALA A 465 7.49 -29.00 2.47
CA ALA A 465 6.49 -29.17 1.40
C ALA A 465 7.02 -29.97 0.22
N ASP A 466 8.32 -30.04 0.00
CA ASP A 466 9.01 -30.78 -1.06
C ASP A 466 8.30 -30.66 -2.43
N PRO A 467 8.28 -29.49 -3.07
CA PRO A 467 7.59 -29.27 -4.33
C PRO A 467 8.14 -30.13 -5.46
N GLU A 468 7.27 -30.53 -6.40
CA GLU A 468 7.65 -31.23 -7.63
C GLU A 468 8.05 -30.28 -8.76
N VAL A 469 7.61 -29.02 -8.66
CA VAL A 469 7.96 -27.93 -9.58
C VAL A 469 8.17 -26.66 -8.75
N ILE A 470 9.23 -25.92 -9.08
CA ILE A 470 9.46 -24.57 -8.56
C ILE A 470 9.42 -23.59 -9.75
N VAL A 471 8.63 -22.54 -9.62
CA VAL A 471 8.59 -21.41 -10.56
C VAL A 471 9.02 -20.17 -9.81
N VAL A 472 10.08 -19.52 -10.28
CA VAL A 472 10.64 -18.28 -9.69
C VAL A 472 10.34 -17.14 -10.63
N ALA A 473 9.48 -16.21 -10.21
CA ALA A 473 9.04 -15.08 -11.00
C ALA A 473 8.87 -13.82 -10.12
N PRO A 474 9.99 -13.23 -9.64
CA PRO A 474 9.95 -12.09 -8.72
C PRO A 474 9.24 -10.89 -9.33
N CYS A 475 8.51 -10.17 -8.48
CA CYS A 475 7.76 -8.99 -8.86
C CYS A 475 8.67 -7.92 -9.46
N GLY A 476 8.33 -7.44 -10.65
CA GLY A 476 9.09 -6.41 -11.36
C GLY A 476 10.37 -6.90 -12.05
N TYR A 477 10.71 -8.21 -11.98
CA TYR A 477 11.91 -8.75 -12.59
C TYR A 477 11.62 -9.35 -13.97
N GLY A 478 12.37 -8.87 -14.98
CA GLY A 478 12.45 -9.54 -16.27
C GLY A 478 13.30 -10.82 -16.18
N LEU A 479 13.22 -11.67 -17.21
CA LEU A 479 13.82 -13.00 -17.21
C LEU A 479 15.31 -13.03 -16.87
N ALA A 480 16.12 -12.14 -17.44
CA ALA A 480 17.56 -12.08 -17.18
C ALA A 480 17.84 -11.79 -15.69
N ARG A 481 17.10 -10.84 -15.11
CA ARG A 481 17.24 -10.45 -13.71
C ARG A 481 16.76 -11.57 -12.77
N CYS A 482 15.74 -12.34 -13.15
CA CYS A 482 15.28 -13.49 -12.37
C CYS A 482 16.38 -14.55 -12.21
N LEU A 483 17.15 -14.79 -13.25
CA LEU A 483 18.24 -15.78 -13.24
C LEU A 483 19.38 -15.41 -12.29
N GLU A 484 19.60 -14.13 -12.02
CA GLU A 484 20.60 -13.67 -11.05
C GLU A 484 20.28 -14.11 -9.61
N GLU A 485 19.04 -14.47 -9.32
CA GLU A 485 18.62 -14.99 -8.00
C GLU A 485 18.90 -16.49 -7.81
N LEU A 486 19.26 -17.23 -8.87
CA LEU A 486 19.55 -18.67 -8.78
C LEU A 486 20.65 -19.01 -7.75
N PRO A 487 21.80 -18.31 -7.69
CA PRO A 487 22.83 -18.57 -6.68
C PRO A 487 22.32 -18.41 -5.23
N VAL A 488 21.40 -17.47 -4.99
CA VAL A 488 20.80 -17.25 -3.66
C VAL A 488 20.04 -18.48 -3.21
N LEU A 489 19.25 -19.07 -4.10
CA LEU A 489 18.50 -20.30 -3.82
C LEU A 489 19.43 -21.51 -3.68
N GLN A 490 20.44 -21.64 -4.55
CA GLN A 490 21.39 -22.75 -4.53
C GLN A 490 22.24 -22.79 -3.26
N ALA A 491 22.52 -21.63 -2.66
CA ALA A 491 23.29 -21.53 -1.42
C ALA A 491 22.51 -21.96 -0.17
N ARG A 492 21.18 -22.12 -0.27
CA ARG A 492 20.32 -22.49 0.87
C ARG A 492 20.53 -23.97 1.27
N PRO A 493 20.64 -24.29 2.57
CA PRO A 493 20.78 -25.65 3.05
C PRO A 493 19.64 -26.55 2.57
N GLY A 494 19.97 -27.76 2.08
CA GLY A 494 18.96 -28.72 1.64
C GLY A 494 18.38 -28.49 0.24
N TRP A 495 18.82 -27.47 -0.50
CA TRP A 495 18.37 -27.19 -1.86
C TRP A 495 18.40 -28.41 -2.78
N SER A 496 19.52 -29.15 -2.78
CA SER A 496 19.71 -30.34 -3.62
C SER A 496 18.78 -31.52 -3.27
N ASN A 497 18.12 -31.48 -2.10
CA ASN A 497 17.24 -32.55 -1.64
C ASN A 497 15.80 -32.36 -2.13
N ILE A 498 15.44 -31.16 -2.61
CA ILE A 498 14.08 -30.86 -3.09
C ILE A 498 13.79 -31.66 -4.38
N THR A 499 12.63 -32.30 -4.43
CA THR A 499 12.19 -33.11 -5.58
C THR A 499 12.25 -32.33 -6.91
N ALA A 500 11.82 -31.07 -6.93
CA ALA A 500 11.90 -30.22 -8.12
C ALA A 500 13.35 -30.02 -8.60
N VAL A 501 14.30 -29.87 -7.69
CA VAL A 501 15.73 -29.70 -7.99
C VAL A 501 16.31 -30.98 -8.57
N GLN A 502 16.05 -32.13 -7.93
CA GLN A 502 16.49 -33.46 -8.38
C GLN A 502 15.95 -33.81 -9.77
N ARG A 503 14.70 -33.41 -10.05
CA ARG A 503 14.05 -33.63 -11.34
C ARG A 503 14.32 -32.54 -12.36
N LYS A 504 15.15 -31.53 -12.03
CA LYS A 504 15.46 -30.37 -12.86
C LYS A 504 14.23 -29.59 -13.34
N ARG A 505 13.22 -29.49 -12.46
CA ARG A 505 11.98 -28.77 -12.69
C ARG A 505 11.93 -27.45 -11.90
N VAL A 506 13.00 -26.66 -12.01
CA VAL A 506 13.09 -25.31 -11.45
C VAL A 506 13.16 -24.36 -12.63
N TYR A 507 12.18 -23.49 -12.72
CA TYR A 507 12.01 -22.56 -13.83
C TYR A 507 12.08 -21.13 -13.34
N PHE A 508 12.79 -20.29 -14.08
CA PHE A 508 12.83 -18.85 -13.91
C PHE A 508 12.01 -18.21 -15.00
N ALA A 509 11.04 -17.40 -14.63
CA ALA A 509 10.11 -16.78 -15.58
C ALA A 509 10.09 -15.27 -15.40
N ASP A 510 9.76 -14.55 -16.46
CA ASP A 510 9.60 -13.11 -16.46
C ASP A 510 8.38 -12.73 -15.62
N GLY A 511 8.64 -12.38 -14.34
CA GLY A 511 7.62 -11.96 -13.39
C GLY A 511 6.96 -10.66 -13.82
N ASN A 512 7.75 -9.71 -14.28
CA ASN A 512 7.28 -8.40 -14.71
C ASN A 512 6.28 -8.48 -15.88
N ALA A 513 6.62 -9.25 -16.93
CA ALA A 513 5.80 -9.29 -18.13
C ALA A 513 4.54 -10.16 -17.98
N TYR A 514 4.62 -11.29 -17.23
CA TYR A 514 3.58 -12.33 -17.31
C TYR A 514 2.80 -12.54 -16.01
N PHE A 515 3.39 -12.31 -14.84
CA PHE A 515 2.76 -12.75 -13.59
C PHE A 515 2.28 -11.61 -12.69
N ASN A 516 2.94 -10.44 -12.76
CA ASN A 516 2.65 -9.32 -11.87
C ASN A 516 1.80 -8.21 -12.52
N ARG A 517 1.20 -8.50 -13.67
CA ARG A 517 0.33 -7.57 -14.40
C ARG A 517 -1.07 -8.18 -14.57
N PRO A 518 -2.00 -7.87 -13.66
CA PRO A 518 -3.37 -8.36 -13.72
C PRO A 518 -4.15 -7.73 -14.89
N GLY A 519 -4.04 -8.34 -16.05
CA GLY A 519 -4.60 -7.84 -17.28
C GLY A 519 -4.79 -8.92 -18.36
N PRO A 520 -4.93 -8.53 -19.64
CA PRO A 520 -5.22 -9.45 -20.73
C PRO A 520 -4.18 -10.56 -20.92
N ARG A 521 -2.92 -10.29 -20.58
CA ARG A 521 -1.83 -11.28 -20.69
C ARG A 521 -1.85 -12.40 -19.65
N LEU A 522 -2.78 -12.39 -18.69
CA LEU A 522 -2.96 -13.56 -17.80
C LEU A 522 -3.39 -14.82 -18.56
N ALA A 523 -3.93 -14.68 -19.77
CA ALA A 523 -4.12 -15.82 -20.65
C ALA A 523 -2.78 -16.42 -21.13
N ASP A 524 -1.79 -15.57 -21.45
CA ASP A 524 -0.42 -16.00 -21.78
C ASP A 524 0.23 -16.67 -20.57
N SER A 525 0.01 -16.12 -19.36
CA SER A 525 0.53 -16.67 -18.10
C SER A 525 0.01 -18.08 -17.83
N ALA A 526 -1.28 -18.33 -18.09
CA ALA A 526 -1.87 -19.66 -17.94
C ALA A 526 -1.29 -20.67 -18.97
N GLU A 527 -1.09 -20.25 -20.22
CA GLU A 527 -0.45 -21.06 -21.25
C GLU A 527 1.01 -21.36 -20.89
N LEU A 528 1.77 -20.36 -20.44
CA LEU A 528 3.13 -20.51 -19.97
C LEU A 528 3.21 -21.49 -18.78
N LEU A 529 2.35 -21.35 -17.77
CA LEU A 529 2.30 -22.29 -16.66
C LEU A 529 1.99 -23.72 -17.13
N ALA A 530 1.04 -23.88 -18.07
CA ALA A 530 0.76 -25.19 -18.63
C ALA A 530 1.98 -25.80 -19.34
N GLU A 531 2.78 -24.98 -20.01
CA GLU A 531 4.04 -25.39 -20.66
C GLU A 531 5.07 -25.85 -19.62
N LEU A 532 5.20 -25.14 -18.47
CA LEU A 532 6.11 -25.53 -17.39
C LEU A 532 5.64 -26.81 -16.66
N LEU A 533 4.34 -26.94 -16.44
CA LEU A 533 3.76 -28.05 -15.67
C LEU A 533 3.58 -29.32 -16.50
N HIS A 534 3.27 -29.19 -17.79
CA HIS A 534 2.90 -30.25 -18.72
C HIS A 534 3.61 -30.10 -20.09
N PRO A 535 4.96 -30.06 -20.13
CA PRO A 535 5.70 -29.79 -21.37
C PRO A 535 5.45 -30.81 -22.48
N GLU A 536 4.98 -32.01 -22.12
CA GLU A 536 4.63 -33.07 -23.08
C GLU A 536 3.33 -32.80 -23.84
N VAL A 537 2.51 -31.86 -23.41
CA VAL A 537 1.20 -31.53 -23.99
C VAL A 537 1.16 -30.12 -24.53
N ALA A 538 1.66 -29.14 -23.77
CA ALA A 538 1.55 -27.72 -24.09
C ALA A 538 2.63 -27.22 -25.05
N GLY A 539 3.71 -28.02 -25.26
CA GLY A 539 4.85 -27.58 -26.07
C GLY A 539 5.81 -26.68 -25.31
N ARG A 540 6.60 -25.86 -26.04
CA ARG A 540 7.61 -24.95 -25.48
C ARG A 540 7.65 -23.63 -26.24
N GLN A 541 6.51 -22.99 -26.35
CA GLN A 541 6.34 -21.75 -27.12
C GLN A 541 7.00 -20.56 -26.45
N TYR A 542 7.03 -20.53 -25.11
CA TYR A 542 7.52 -19.42 -24.28
C TYR A 542 8.97 -19.61 -23.82
N GLU A 543 9.58 -20.80 -24.06
CA GLU A 543 10.97 -21.09 -23.66
C GLU A 543 11.96 -20.14 -24.33
N GLY A 544 12.90 -19.60 -23.57
CA GLY A 544 13.90 -18.64 -24.03
C GLY A 544 13.42 -17.19 -24.07
N ALA A 545 12.13 -16.96 -24.32
CA ALA A 545 11.56 -15.60 -24.36
C ALA A 545 10.95 -15.17 -23.00
N ALA A 546 10.18 -16.05 -22.36
CA ALA A 546 9.45 -15.74 -21.13
C ALA A 546 9.91 -16.59 -19.94
N TRP A 547 10.55 -17.73 -20.16
CA TRP A 547 11.09 -18.56 -19.09
C TRP A 547 12.35 -19.34 -19.53
N LEU A 548 13.15 -19.71 -18.54
CA LEU A 548 14.33 -20.59 -18.70
C LEU A 548 14.36 -21.62 -17.57
N ASN A 549 14.89 -22.80 -17.86
CA ASN A 549 15.17 -23.80 -16.84
C ASN A 549 16.47 -23.43 -16.10
N GLY A 550 16.46 -23.40 -14.77
CA GLY A 550 17.61 -23.06 -13.93
C GLY A 550 18.82 -24.00 -14.07
N PHE A 551 18.68 -25.12 -14.80
CA PHE A 551 19.76 -26.07 -15.10
C PHE A 551 20.22 -26.00 -16.55
N SER A 552 19.63 -25.13 -17.40
CA SER A 552 20.08 -24.92 -18.77
C SER A 552 21.41 -24.17 -18.79
N SER A 553 22.31 -24.55 -19.72
CA SER A 553 23.56 -23.81 -19.90
C SER A 553 23.28 -22.41 -20.48
N PRO A 554 23.92 -21.34 -19.99
CA PRO A 554 23.75 -19.99 -20.54
C PRO A 554 23.99 -19.90 -22.06
N ALA A 555 24.81 -20.78 -22.62
CA ALA A 555 25.10 -20.84 -24.05
C ALA A 555 23.92 -21.29 -24.93
N SER A 556 22.89 -21.92 -24.35
CA SER A 556 21.68 -22.37 -25.08
C SER A 556 20.56 -21.35 -25.09
N ALA A 557 20.68 -20.26 -24.34
CA ALA A 557 19.60 -19.31 -24.10
C ALA A 557 19.51 -18.18 -25.13
N GLY A 558 20.49 -17.99 -26.02
CA GLY A 558 20.45 -16.92 -27.04
C GLY A 558 20.32 -15.48 -26.50
N VAL A 559 20.48 -15.31 -25.19
CA VAL A 559 20.44 -13.99 -24.53
C VAL A 559 21.80 -13.35 -24.71
N GLY A 560 21.93 -12.45 -25.69
CA GLY A 560 23.07 -11.56 -25.79
C GLY A 560 23.13 -10.71 -24.52
N LEU A 561 24.20 -10.88 -23.76
CA LEU A 561 24.60 -9.96 -22.71
C LEU A 561 25.23 -8.75 -23.40
N ASP A 562 24.44 -7.76 -23.78
CA ASP A 562 24.86 -6.41 -24.15
C ASP A 562 24.12 -5.39 -23.28
#